data_703f7fd90a8d5e7a5b110c188c3eccb4
#
_entry.id   703f7fd90a8d5e7a5b110c188c3eccb4
#
_cell.length_a   1.000
_cell.length_b   1.000
_cell.length_c   1.000
_cell.angle_alpha   90.00
_cell.angle_beta   90.00
_cell.angle_gamma   90.00
#
_symmetry.space_group_name_H-M   'P 1'
#
loop_
_entity.id
_entity.type
_entity.pdbx_description
1 polymer ?
#
loop_
_entity_poly.entity_id
_entity_poly.type
_entity_poly.pdbx_seq_one_letter_code
_entity_poly.pdbx_strand_id
1 'polypeptide(L)'
;MSTRQYSPIILRLARYAMLPILAIGMVSIAMAADYPEPGDFANGSRVWAENCNRCHYVRDPRDLRDDQWITATFHMRIRAGLTGRETRDILTFLQASNAVITPDTKLTALATEQATGNSWSGEEIYAQTCVACHGADGKGALPGVPNFSHADGPLGKSNEILHQNILLGYQSPGSPMAMPPRGGNPELTGADIDLALRYLREAFAQE
;
A
#
# COMPACT_ATOMS: atom_id res chain seq x y z
N MET A 1 36.34 12.10 -67.96
CA MET A 1 36.15 11.67 -66.55
C MET A 1 36.86 12.66 -65.67
N SER A 2 36.09 13.54 -64.99
CA SER A 2 36.65 14.61 -64.16
C SER A 2 36.53 14.17 -62.71
N THR A 3 37.62 13.83 -62.05
CA THR A 3 37.69 13.49 -60.63
C THR A 3 37.74 14.77 -59.79
N ARG A 4 36.63 15.11 -59.09
CA ARG A 4 36.63 16.21 -58.14
C ARG A 4 37.50 15.82 -56.95
N GLN A 5 38.68 16.44 -56.86
CA GLN A 5 39.46 16.38 -55.58
C GLN A 5 38.82 17.28 -54.56
N TYR A 6 38.29 16.65 -53.51
CA TYR A 6 37.82 17.39 -52.32
C TYR A 6 39.00 17.84 -51.48
N SER A 7 39.02 19.15 -51.16
CA SER A 7 40.09 19.77 -50.38
C SER A 7 40.23 19.13 -49.01
N PRO A 8 41.44 18.82 -48.53
CA PRO A 8 41.66 18.17 -47.22
C PRO A 8 41.16 18.99 -46.01
N ILE A 9 40.86 20.27 -46.25
CA ILE A 9 40.31 21.15 -45.21
C ILE A 9 38.85 20.78 -44.87
N ILE A 10 38.05 20.36 -45.86
CA ILE A 10 36.64 19.97 -45.63
C ILE A 10 36.55 18.67 -44.78
N LEU A 11 37.50 17.74 -45.00
CA LEU A 11 37.54 16.49 -44.23
C LEU A 11 37.95 16.71 -42.75
N ARG A 12 38.74 17.77 -42.49
CA ARG A 12 39.15 18.08 -41.08
C ARG A 12 38.04 18.77 -40.30
N LEU A 13 37.26 19.61 -40.94
CA LEU A 13 36.12 20.27 -40.28
C LEU A 13 34.97 19.30 -39.95
N ALA A 14 34.74 18.27 -40.78
CA ALA A 14 33.73 17.25 -40.51
C ALA A 14 34.08 16.37 -39.28
N ARG A 15 35.37 16.19 -38.95
CA ARG A 15 35.80 15.44 -37.80
C ARG A 15 35.59 16.16 -36.45
N TYR A 16 35.58 17.49 -36.46
CA TYR A 16 35.36 18.29 -35.23
C TYR A 16 33.88 18.59 -34.97
N ALA A 17 33.03 18.47 -35.97
CA ALA A 17 31.58 18.66 -35.81
C ALA A 17 30.85 17.45 -35.22
N MET A 18 31.45 16.25 -35.30
CA MET A 18 30.85 15.04 -34.74
C MET A 18 31.15 14.79 -33.22
N LEU A 19 32.18 15.44 -32.70
CA LEU A 19 32.59 15.24 -31.30
C LEU A 19 31.63 15.83 -30.23
N PRO A 20 30.92 16.95 -30.44
CA PRO A 20 30.00 17.45 -29.43
C PRO A 20 28.64 16.69 -29.36
N ILE A 21 28.26 15.97 -30.44
CA ILE A 21 26.95 15.25 -30.45
C ILE A 21 27.02 13.96 -29.65
N LEU A 22 28.16 13.32 -29.49
CA LEU A 22 28.33 12.12 -28.68
C LEU A 22 28.42 12.40 -27.17
N ALA A 23 28.73 13.64 -26.79
CA ALA A 23 28.87 14.02 -25.37
C ALA A 23 27.54 14.44 -24.71
N ILE A 24 26.49 14.68 -25.50
CA ILE A 24 25.16 15.10 -24.98
C ILE A 24 24.28 13.89 -24.61
N GLY A 25 24.66 12.67 -25.00
CA GLY A 25 23.85 11.46 -24.85
C GLY A 25 23.97 10.75 -23.51
N MET A 26 24.77 11.22 -22.55
CA MET A 26 24.94 10.55 -21.25
C MET A 26 24.76 11.50 -20.06
N VAL A 27 23.76 12.35 -20.09
CA VAL A 27 23.20 12.83 -18.83
C VAL A 27 22.21 11.76 -18.39
N SER A 28 22.71 10.70 -17.77
CA SER A 28 21.92 9.86 -16.89
C SER A 28 21.42 10.81 -15.82
N ILE A 29 20.15 11.20 -15.91
CA ILE A 29 19.44 11.79 -14.78
C ILE A 29 19.42 10.69 -13.73
N ALA A 30 20.43 10.65 -12.87
CA ALA A 30 20.35 9.95 -11.61
C ALA A 30 19.24 10.69 -10.84
N MET A 31 18.00 10.24 -11.01
CA MET A 31 16.95 10.53 -10.07
C MET A 31 17.42 9.86 -8.79
N ALA A 32 18.08 10.62 -7.94
CA ALA A 32 18.27 10.24 -6.56
C ALA A 32 16.85 10.10 -6.00
N ALA A 33 16.39 8.86 -5.88
CA ALA A 33 15.21 8.60 -5.10
C ALA A 33 15.58 8.99 -3.66
N ASP A 34 15.16 10.16 -3.23
CA ASP A 34 15.32 10.62 -1.84
C ASP A 34 14.57 9.75 -0.84
N TYR A 35 13.90 8.73 -1.33
CA TYR A 35 13.08 7.82 -0.56
C TYR A 35 13.44 6.36 -0.86
N PRO A 36 13.58 5.52 0.15
CA PRO A 36 13.73 4.08 -0.09
C PRO A 36 12.49 3.56 -0.82
N GLU A 37 12.69 2.59 -1.71
CA GLU A 37 11.59 1.92 -2.38
C GLU A 37 10.52 1.45 -1.36
N PRO A 38 9.23 1.54 -1.70
CA PRO A 38 8.16 1.05 -0.84
C PRO A 38 8.39 -0.40 -0.45
N GLY A 39 7.99 -0.75 0.76
CA GLY A 39 8.03 -2.11 1.27
C GLY A 39 6.77 -2.90 0.87
N ASP A 40 6.69 -4.14 1.36
CA ASP A 40 5.52 -4.99 1.23
C ASP A 40 4.45 -4.59 2.25
N PHE A 41 3.26 -4.23 1.77
CA PHE A 41 2.13 -3.81 2.60
C PHE A 41 1.65 -4.91 3.55
N ALA A 42 1.43 -6.13 3.03
CA ALA A 42 0.89 -7.24 3.81
C ALA A 42 1.88 -7.71 4.88
N ASN A 43 3.17 -7.81 4.53
CA ASN A 43 4.21 -8.10 5.51
C ASN A 43 4.33 -6.96 6.53
N GLY A 44 4.19 -5.70 6.11
CA GLY A 44 4.22 -4.54 7.00
C GLY A 44 3.13 -4.57 8.05
N SER A 45 1.89 -4.89 7.67
CA SER A 45 0.76 -5.01 8.60
C SER A 45 1.01 -6.13 9.64
N ARG A 46 1.50 -7.28 9.18
CA ARG A 46 1.84 -8.42 10.04
C ARG A 46 2.95 -8.07 11.03
N VAL A 47 4.07 -7.55 10.52
CA VAL A 47 5.22 -7.20 11.37
C VAL A 47 4.88 -6.10 12.36
N TRP A 48 4.06 -5.10 11.94
CA TRP A 48 3.55 -4.06 12.81
C TRP A 48 2.71 -4.65 13.95
N ALA A 49 1.77 -5.53 13.63
CA ALA A 49 0.91 -6.20 14.59
C ALA A 49 1.71 -7.04 15.60
N GLU A 50 2.70 -7.79 15.13
CA GLU A 50 3.52 -8.68 15.97
C GLU A 50 4.51 -7.93 16.87
N ASN A 51 4.94 -6.73 16.49
CA ASN A 51 6.03 -6.05 17.18
C ASN A 51 5.61 -4.80 17.95
N CYS A 52 4.66 -4.00 17.44
CA CYS A 52 4.41 -2.69 18.02
C CYS A 52 3.58 -2.73 19.31
N ASN A 53 2.73 -3.75 19.51
CA ASN A 53 1.90 -3.90 20.70
C ASN A 53 2.61 -4.52 21.90
N ARG A 54 3.86 -4.98 21.75
CA ARG A 54 4.60 -5.67 22.81
C ARG A 54 4.99 -4.79 23.99
N CYS A 55 5.12 -3.49 23.77
CA CYS A 55 5.66 -2.58 24.77
C CYS A 55 4.69 -1.47 25.19
N HIS A 56 3.80 -1.05 24.31
CA HIS A 56 2.80 -0.01 24.60
C HIS A 56 1.59 -0.14 23.64
N TYR A 57 0.56 0.64 23.88
CA TYR A 57 -0.60 0.69 22.98
C TYR A 57 -0.17 1.10 21.57
N VAL A 58 -0.65 0.37 20.60
CA VAL A 58 -0.44 0.67 19.19
C VAL A 58 -1.22 1.92 18.82
N ARG A 59 -0.56 2.87 18.15
CA ARG A 59 -1.24 4.05 17.59
C ARG A 59 -2.02 3.66 16.35
N ASP A 60 -3.19 4.26 16.19
CA ASP A 60 -3.92 4.18 14.90
C ASP A 60 -3.03 4.77 13.78
N PRO A 61 -2.97 4.15 12.60
CA PRO A 61 -2.23 4.72 11.47
C PRO A 61 -2.59 6.18 11.14
N ARG A 62 -3.80 6.62 11.46
CA ARG A 62 -4.28 8.01 11.26
C ARG A 62 -3.86 9.00 12.33
N ASP A 63 -3.25 8.55 13.43
CA ASP A 63 -2.82 9.42 14.52
C ASP A 63 -1.64 10.32 14.15
N LEU A 64 -0.86 9.92 13.15
CA LEU A 64 0.33 10.64 12.72
C LEU A 64 0.30 10.85 11.20
N ARG A 65 0.84 11.97 10.72
CA ARG A 65 1.06 12.20 9.30
C ARG A 65 2.19 11.30 8.77
N ASP A 66 2.26 11.14 7.47
CA ASP A 66 3.26 10.28 6.80
C ASP A 66 4.70 10.64 7.18
N ASP A 67 5.02 11.94 7.25
CA ASP A 67 6.33 12.42 7.67
C ASP A 67 6.64 12.08 9.14
N GLN A 68 5.64 12.11 9.99
CA GLN A 68 5.76 11.73 11.40
C GLN A 68 5.90 10.21 11.55
N TRP A 69 5.19 9.42 10.73
CA TRP A 69 5.36 7.96 10.71
C TRP A 69 6.77 7.56 10.29
N ILE A 70 7.39 8.26 9.34
CA ILE A 70 8.79 8.03 9.00
C ILE A 70 9.67 8.15 10.25
N THR A 71 9.59 9.28 10.92
CA THR A 71 10.41 9.53 12.11
C THR A 71 10.14 8.53 13.23
N ALA A 72 8.86 8.25 13.52
CA ALA A 72 8.46 7.33 14.57
C ALA A 72 8.94 5.90 14.28
N THR A 73 8.74 5.40 13.07
CA THR A 73 9.11 4.03 12.68
C THR A 73 10.63 3.84 12.71
N PHE A 74 11.39 4.80 12.20
CA PHE A 74 12.87 4.73 12.27
C PHE A 74 13.38 4.83 13.70
N HIS A 75 12.78 5.64 14.55
CA HIS A 75 13.13 5.69 15.97
C HIS A 75 12.84 4.34 16.66
N MET A 76 11.71 3.73 16.38
CA MET A 76 11.31 2.46 16.99
C MET A 76 12.04 1.25 16.42
N ARG A 77 12.63 1.35 15.23
CA ARG A 77 13.36 0.26 14.57
C ARG A 77 14.35 -0.44 15.49
N ILE A 78 15.19 0.34 16.17
CA ILE A 78 16.25 -0.19 17.04
C ILE A 78 15.62 -0.86 18.28
N ARG A 79 14.61 -0.26 18.87
CA ARG A 79 13.94 -0.74 20.09
C ARG A 79 13.13 -2.01 19.85
N ALA A 80 12.48 -2.10 18.69
CA ALA A 80 11.72 -3.27 18.29
C ALA A 80 12.56 -4.38 17.64
N GLY A 81 13.85 -4.11 17.35
CA GLY A 81 14.75 -5.07 16.72
C GLY A 81 14.44 -5.33 15.25
N LEU A 82 13.89 -4.34 14.55
CA LEU A 82 13.46 -4.49 13.14
C LEU A 82 14.63 -4.35 12.18
N THR A 83 14.61 -5.18 11.14
CA THR A 83 15.48 -5.02 9.98
C THR A 83 15.11 -3.79 9.16
N GLY A 84 16.00 -3.36 8.25
CA GLY A 84 15.67 -2.26 7.33
C GLY A 84 14.52 -2.58 6.39
N ARG A 85 14.34 -3.85 6.02
CA ARG A 85 13.23 -4.31 5.19
C ARG A 85 11.91 -4.23 5.95
N GLU A 86 11.84 -4.84 7.11
CA GLU A 86 10.64 -4.79 7.97
C GLU A 86 10.24 -3.35 8.33
N THR A 87 11.22 -2.47 8.51
CA THR A 87 10.94 -1.04 8.73
C THR A 87 10.26 -0.38 7.54
N ARG A 88 10.70 -0.68 6.30
CA ARG A 88 10.05 -0.18 5.09
C ARG A 88 8.66 -0.78 4.89
N ASP A 89 8.52 -2.07 5.16
CA ASP A 89 7.23 -2.77 5.06
C ASP A 89 6.21 -2.15 6.03
N ILE A 90 6.58 -1.95 7.29
CA ILE A 90 5.74 -1.26 8.29
C ILE A 90 5.40 0.16 7.85
N LEU A 91 6.38 0.91 7.34
CA LEU A 91 6.14 2.29 6.91
C LEU A 91 5.16 2.34 5.73
N THR A 92 5.31 1.44 4.76
CA THR A 92 4.37 1.30 3.64
C THR A 92 2.95 1.01 4.13
N PHE A 93 2.81 0.09 5.08
CA PHE A 93 1.51 -0.19 5.69
C PHE A 93 0.91 1.04 6.39
N LEU A 94 1.68 1.72 7.24
CA LEU A 94 1.20 2.85 8.03
C LEU A 94 0.80 4.03 7.15
N GLN A 95 1.59 4.36 6.14
CA GLN A 95 1.31 5.47 5.22
C GLN A 95 0.10 5.18 4.33
N ALA A 96 -0.02 3.97 3.77
CA ALA A 96 -1.18 3.58 3.00
C ALA A 96 -2.47 3.55 3.85
N SER A 97 -2.35 3.21 5.14
CA SER A 97 -3.47 3.16 6.08
C SER A 97 -3.83 4.54 6.66
N ASN A 98 -2.95 5.54 6.52
CA ASN A 98 -3.14 6.91 6.98
C ASN A 98 -3.93 7.78 5.99
N ALA A 99 -4.18 7.31 4.78
CA ALA A 99 -4.85 8.09 3.74
C ALA A 99 -6.19 8.66 4.23
N VAL A 100 -6.25 9.98 4.38
CA VAL A 100 -7.50 10.69 4.69
C VAL A 100 -8.34 10.71 3.42
N ILE A 101 -9.51 10.12 3.47
CA ILE A 101 -10.47 10.20 2.36
C ILE A 101 -11.06 11.61 2.33
N THR A 102 -10.46 12.49 1.53
CA THR A 102 -11.06 13.78 1.21
C THR A 102 -12.18 13.59 0.16
N PRO A 103 -13.12 14.52 0.02
CA PRO A 103 -14.13 14.47 -1.04
C PRO A 103 -13.52 14.32 -2.44
N ASP A 104 -12.37 14.93 -2.70
CA ASP A 104 -11.64 14.81 -3.96
C ASP A 104 -11.01 13.42 -4.13
N THR A 105 -10.49 12.83 -3.04
CA THR A 105 -10.00 11.44 -3.03
C THR A 105 -11.13 10.46 -3.31
N LYS A 106 -12.35 10.75 -2.82
CA LYS A 106 -13.54 9.94 -3.10
C LYS A 106 -13.91 9.99 -4.59
N LEU A 107 -13.84 11.16 -5.22
CA LEU A 107 -14.08 11.31 -6.67
C LEU A 107 -13.01 10.61 -7.50
N THR A 108 -11.75 10.72 -7.11
CA THR A 108 -10.63 10.04 -7.78
C THR A 108 -10.72 8.52 -7.58
N ALA A 109 -11.10 8.05 -6.39
CA ALA A 109 -11.31 6.62 -6.11
C ALA A 109 -12.44 6.05 -6.99
N LEU A 110 -13.58 6.75 -7.10
CA LEU A 110 -14.69 6.33 -7.98
C LEU A 110 -14.32 6.34 -9.46
N ALA A 111 -13.45 7.25 -9.90
CA ALA A 111 -12.94 7.28 -11.27
C ALA A 111 -11.93 6.16 -11.55
N THR A 112 -11.14 5.75 -10.56
CA THR A 112 -10.18 4.65 -10.67
C THR A 112 -10.88 3.28 -10.63
N GLU A 113 -12.06 3.18 -10.01
CA GLU A 113 -12.89 1.97 -9.99
C GLU A 113 -13.27 1.45 -11.40
N GLN A 114 -13.25 2.32 -12.40
CA GLN A 114 -13.56 1.94 -13.78
C GLN A 114 -12.37 1.42 -14.60
N ALA A 115 -11.15 1.50 -14.08
CA ALA A 115 -9.94 1.33 -14.90
C ALA A 115 -9.13 0.05 -14.65
N THR A 116 -9.21 -0.60 -13.49
CA THR A 116 -8.37 -1.78 -13.20
C THR A 116 -9.10 -2.79 -12.33
N GLY A 117 -9.86 -3.67 -12.95
CA GLY A 117 -10.29 -4.89 -12.28
C GLY A 117 -9.07 -5.79 -12.03
N ASN A 118 -8.63 -5.91 -10.78
CA ASN A 118 -7.71 -6.95 -10.38
C ASN A 118 -8.36 -8.31 -10.65
N SER A 119 -7.59 -9.26 -11.17
CA SER A 119 -8.07 -10.64 -11.41
C SER A 119 -8.08 -11.47 -10.13
N TRP A 120 -8.00 -10.85 -8.95
CA TRP A 120 -7.95 -11.56 -7.66
C TRP A 120 -9.31 -12.12 -7.24
N SER A 121 -9.29 -13.32 -6.70
CA SER A 121 -10.44 -13.88 -5.99
C SER A 121 -10.64 -13.22 -4.63
N GLY A 122 -11.84 -13.35 -4.05
CA GLY A 122 -12.08 -12.84 -2.70
C GLY A 122 -11.18 -13.46 -1.63
N GLU A 123 -10.80 -14.73 -1.80
CA GLU A 123 -9.85 -15.43 -0.93
C GLU A 123 -8.45 -14.82 -1.02
N GLU A 124 -7.96 -14.56 -2.23
CA GLU A 124 -6.65 -13.93 -2.43
C GLU A 124 -6.60 -12.52 -1.84
N ILE A 125 -7.66 -11.73 -2.01
CA ILE A 125 -7.79 -10.40 -1.40
C ILE A 125 -7.74 -10.51 0.13
N TYR A 126 -8.48 -11.46 0.71
CA TYR A 126 -8.47 -11.71 2.13
C TYR A 126 -7.08 -12.10 2.64
N ALA A 127 -6.44 -13.04 1.99
CA ALA A 127 -5.11 -13.54 2.35
C ALA A 127 -4.03 -12.46 2.28
N GLN A 128 -4.12 -11.54 1.32
CA GLN A 128 -3.12 -10.49 1.13
C GLN A 128 -3.35 -9.25 1.99
N THR A 129 -4.63 -8.90 2.25
CA THR A 129 -4.97 -7.61 2.85
C THR A 129 -5.54 -7.75 4.27
N CYS A 130 -6.37 -8.77 4.53
CA CYS A 130 -7.21 -8.82 5.72
C CYS A 130 -6.67 -9.76 6.80
N VAL A 131 -6.01 -10.84 6.41
CA VAL A 131 -5.59 -11.95 7.29
C VAL A 131 -4.70 -11.49 8.46
N ALA A 132 -3.86 -10.48 8.25
CA ALA A 132 -2.93 -10.01 9.27
C ALA A 132 -3.63 -9.53 10.55
N CYS A 133 -4.79 -8.92 10.41
CA CYS A 133 -5.59 -8.44 11.53
C CYS A 133 -6.73 -9.40 11.90
N HIS A 134 -7.39 -10.00 10.90
CA HIS A 134 -8.57 -10.81 11.10
C HIS A 134 -8.29 -12.30 11.35
N GLY A 135 -7.04 -12.75 11.12
CA GLY A 135 -6.65 -14.15 11.25
C GLY A 135 -7.08 -15.02 10.06
N ALA A 136 -6.42 -16.13 9.84
CA ALA A 136 -6.78 -17.07 8.78
C ALA A 136 -8.13 -17.78 9.04
N ASP A 137 -8.53 -17.84 10.28
CA ASP A 137 -9.79 -18.45 10.74
C ASP A 137 -10.91 -17.41 10.96
N GLY A 138 -10.67 -16.14 10.67
CA GLY A 138 -11.61 -15.05 10.82
C GLY A 138 -11.99 -14.69 12.27
N LYS A 139 -11.25 -15.21 13.26
CA LYS A 139 -11.57 -14.98 14.69
C LYS A 139 -10.94 -13.75 15.30
N GLY A 140 -10.14 -13.02 14.51
CA GLY A 140 -9.38 -11.86 14.98
C GLY A 140 -8.03 -12.27 15.57
N ALA A 141 -6.94 -11.85 14.93
CA ALA A 141 -5.57 -12.10 15.37
C ALA A 141 -5.08 -11.05 16.39
N LEU A 142 -5.76 -9.92 16.49
CA LEU A 142 -5.37 -8.79 17.33
C LEU A 142 -6.46 -8.41 18.34
N PRO A 143 -6.10 -7.83 19.49
CA PRO A 143 -7.06 -7.32 20.46
C PRO A 143 -8.00 -6.29 19.83
N GLY A 144 -9.31 -6.49 20.00
CA GLY A 144 -10.34 -5.58 19.47
C GLY A 144 -10.75 -5.81 18.02
N VAL A 145 -10.09 -6.73 17.32
CA VAL A 145 -10.54 -7.18 15.99
C VAL A 145 -11.67 -8.21 16.17
N PRO A 146 -12.82 -8.00 15.53
CA PRO A 146 -13.99 -8.85 15.76
C PRO A 146 -13.83 -10.24 15.15
N ASN A 147 -14.46 -11.23 15.81
CA ASN A 147 -14.64 -12.57 15.26
C ASN A 147 -15.78 -12.58 14.24
N PHE A 148 -15.51 -12.98 13.04
CA PHE A 148 -16.50 -13.06 11.95
C PHE A 148 -17.52 -14.17 12.14
N SER A 149 -17.13 -15.27 12.80
CA SER A 149 -18.01 -16.40 13.06
C SER A 149 -18.98 -16.19 14.24
N HIS A 150 -18.94 -15.04 14.89
CA HIS A 150 -19.85 -14.78 16.01
C HIS A 150 -21.25 -14.45 15.50
N ALA A 151 -22.29 -15.04 16.10
CA ALA A 151 -23.68 -14.80 15.66
C ALA A 151 -24.07 -13.31 15.68
N ASP A 152 -23.61 -12.56 16.70
CA ASP A 152 -23.78 -11.11 16.80
C ASP A 152 -22.60 -10.33 16.19
N GLY A 153 -21.80 -10.99 15.35
CA GLY A 153 -20.59 -10.45 14.75
C GLY A 153 -20.86 -9.51 13.56
N PRO A 154 -19.79 -8.99 12.98
CA PRO A 154 -19.90 -8.04 11.87
C PRO A 154 -20.71 -8.59 10.69
N LEU A 155 -20.60 -9.89 10.39
CA LEU A 155 -21.29 -10.50 9.26
C LEU A 155 -22.81 -10.56 9.40
N GLY A 156 -23.38 -10.25 10.56
CA GLY A 156 -24.81 -10.01 10.74
C GLY A 156 -25.32 -8.72 10.07
N LYS A 157 -24.42 -7.79 9.68
CA LYS A 157 -24.79 -6.54 9.02
C LYS A 157 -25.02 -6.77 7.51
N SER A 158 -25.73 -5.83 6.86
CA SER A 158 -25.92 -5.87 5.42
C SER A 158 -24.60 -5.66 4.65
N ASN A 159 -24.55 -6.12 3.39
CA ASN A 159 -23.36 -5.94 2.54
C ASN A 159 -23.04 -4.47 2.32
N GLU A 160 -24.06 -3.60 2.19
CA GLU A 160 -23.87 -2.16 1.99
C GLU A 160 -23.13 -1.54 3.18
N ILE A 161 -23.52 -1.91 4.41
CA ILE A 161 -22.85 -1.42 5.63
C ILE A 161 -21.42 -1.94 5.70
N LEU A 162 -21.21 -3.23 5.42
CA LEU A 162 -19.89 -3.84 5.46
C LEU A 162 -18.99 -3.27 4.36
N HIS A 163 -19.52 -3.08 3.15
CA HIS A 163 -18.81 -2.44 2.04
C HIS A 163 -18.34 -1.04 2.44
N GLN A 164 -19.23 -0.21 2.99
CA GLN A 164 -18.86 1.14 3.45
C GLN A 164 -17.82 1.10 4.57
N ASN A 165 -17.94 0.19 5.51
CA ASN A 165 -16.98 0.03 6.59
C ASN A 165 -15.58 -0.35 6.09
N ILE A 166 -15.50 -1.21 5.08
CA ILE A 166 -14.22 -1.60 4.47
C ILE A 166 -13.67 -0.44 3.63
N LEU A 167 -14.52 0.16 2.81
CA LEU A 167 -14.12 1.24 1.90
C LEU A 167 -13.58 2.46 2.67
N LEU A 168 -14.27 2.86 3.73
CA LEU A 168 -13.98 4.09 4.49
C LEU A 168 -13.17 3.84 5.76
N GLY A 169 -12.93 2.59 6.13
CA GLY A 169 -12.41 2.22 7.43
C GLY A 169 -13.50 2.29 8.51
N TYR A 170 -13.28 1.57 9.61
CA TYR A 170 -14.26 1.50 10.68
C TYR A 170 -13.61 1.25 12.03
N GLN A 171 -14.06 1.97 13.06
CA GLN A 171 -13.70 1.72 14.44
C GLN A 171 -14.95 1.41 15.24
N SER A 172 -14.99 0.22 15.83
CA SER A 172 -16.06 -0.14 16.77
C SER A 172 -15.96 0.68 18.04
N PRO A 173 -17.08 1.10 18.65
CA PRO A 173 -17.05 1.77 19.93
C PRO A 173 -16.29 0.93 20.97
N GLY A 174 -15.31 1.53 21.64
CA GLY A 174 -14.47 0.86 22.65
C GLY A 174 -13.36 -0.03 22.08
N SER A 175 -13.23 -0.18 20.78
CA SER A 175 -12.10 -0.89 20.20
C SER A 175 -10.83 -0.06 20.33
N PRO A 176 -9.71 -0.66 20.75
CA PRO A 176 -8.42 0.02 20.83
C PRO A 176 -7.81 0.31 19.46
N MET A 177 -8.40 -0.24 18.39
CA MET A 177 -7.85 -0.17 17.04
C MET A 177 -8.97 0.03 16.02
N ALA A 178 -8.68 0.83 14.99
CA ALA A 178 -9.55 1.01 13.83
C ALA A 178 -9.09 0.10 12.67
N MET A 179 -10.05 -0.42 11.94
CA MET A 179 -9.76 -0.98 10.61
C MET A 179 -9.50 0.19 9.64
N PRO A 180 -8.36 0.25 8.98
CA PRO A 180 -8.07 1.31 8.04
C PRO A 180 -8.95 1.22 6.79
N PRO A 181 -9.12 2.33 6.03
CA PRO A 181 -9.80 2.31 4.74
C PRO A 181 -9.25 1.22 3.81
N ARG A 182 -10.14 0.46 3.18
CA ARG A 182 -9.79 -0.64 2.26
C ARG A 182 -8.87 -1.71 2.89
N GLY A 183 -8.93 -1.87 4.22
CA GLY A 183 -7.99 -2.72 4.96
C GLY A 183 -6.55 -2.22 4.93
N GLY A 184 -6.33 -0.94 4.53
CA GLY A 184 -5.02 -0.33 4.34
C GLY A 184 -4.40 -0.56 2.96
N ASN A 185 -5.08 -1.24 2.05
CA ASN A 185 -4.63 -1.42 0.68
C ASN A 185 -5.36 -0.43 -0.26
N PRO A 186 -4.70 0.68 -0.67
CA PRO A 186 -5.34 1.70 -1.50
C PRO A 186 -5.68 1.23 -2.92
N GLU A 187 -5.11 0.11 -3.36
CA GLU A 187 -5.35 -0.45 -4.70
C GLU A 187 -6.67 -1.24 -4.79
N LEU A 188 -7.29 -1.61 -3.65
CA LEU A 188 -8.56 -2.31 -3.67
C LEU A 188 -9.67 -1.39 -4.18
N THR A 189 -10.36 -1.86 -5.22
CA THR A 189 -11.56 -1.22 -5.76
C THR A 189 -12.81 -1.63 -4.98
N GLY A 190 -13.95 -0.97 -5.22
CA GLY A 190 -15.22 -1.40 -4.65
C GLY A 190 -15.62 -2.81 -5.10
N ALA A 191 -15.31 -3.18 -6.34
CA ALA A 191 -15.56 -4.52 -6.85
C ALA A 191 -14.71 -5.58 -6.12
N ASP A 192 -13.46 -5.26 -5.79
CA ASP A 192 -12.60 -6.16 -4.99
C ASP A 192 -13.15 -6.32 -3.57
N ILE A 193 -13.67 -5.25 -2.97
CA ILE A 193 -14.34 -5.30 -1.67
C ILE A 193 -15.56 -6.23 -1.73
N ASP A 194 -16.35 -6.19 -2.79
CA ASP A 194 -17.50 -7.08 -2.96
C ASP A 194 -17.07 -8.55 -3.13
N LEU A 195 -15.95 -8.80 -3.82
CA LEU A 195 -15.36 -10.14 -3.89
C LEU A 195 -14.93 -10.64 -2.51
N ALA A 196 -14.22 -9.81 -1.77
CA ALA A 196 -13.80 -10.14 -0.39
C ALA A 196 -15.00 -10.39 0.52
N LEU A 197 -16.06 -9.59 0.43
CA LEU A 197 -17.29 -9.79 1.23
C LEU A 197 -17.99 -11.11 0.92
N ARG A 198 -18.06 -11.51 -0.35
CA ARG A 198 -18.60 -12.84 -0.70
C ARG A 198 -17.78 -13.95 -0.05
N TYR A 199 -16.47 -13.90 -0.17
CA TYR A 199 -15.59 -14.88 0.48
C TYR A 199 -15.78 -14.90 2.00
N LEU A 200 -15.84 -13.74 2.66
CA LEU A 200 -16.06 -13.66 4.11
C LEU A 200 -17.35 -14.36 4.55
N ARG A 201 -18.43 -14.21 3.77
CA ARG A 201 -19.70 -14.88 4.07
C ARG A 201 -19.63 -16.38 3.84
N GLU A 202 -19.01 -16.81 2.75
CA GLU A 202 -18.86 -18.22 2.42
C GLU A 202 -17.94 -18.96 3.41
N ALA A 203 -16.86 -18.30 3.82
CA ALA A 203 -15.84 -18.91 4.66
C ALA A 203 -16.15 -18.84 6.18
N PHE A 204 -16.83 -17.77 6.65
CA PHE A 204 -16.92 -17.48 8.09
C PHE A 204 -18.34 -17.22 8.60
N ALA A 205 -19.34 -16.94 7.77
CA ALA A 205 -20.70 -16.84 8.28
C ALA A 205 -21.18 -18.23 8.72
N GLN A 206 -21.63 -18.32 9.97
CA GLN A 206 -22.31 -19.53 10.43
C GLN A 206 -23.77 -19.48 9.97
N GLU A 207 -24.27 -20.60 9.43
CA GLU A 207 -25.69 -20.82 9.15
C GLU A 207 -26.55 -20.80 10.42
#